data_2741f35361ff00fb3827af92f4332b13
#
_entry.id   2741f35361ff00fb3827af92f4332b13
#
_cell.length_a   1.000
_cell.length_b   1.000
_cell.length_c   1.000
_cell.angle_alpha   90.00
_cell.angle_beta   90.00
_cell.angle_gamma   90.00
#
_symmetry.space_group_name_H-M   'P 1'
#
loop_
_entity.id
_entity.type
_entity.pdbx_description
1 polymer ?
#
loop_
_entity_poly.entity_id
_entity_poly.type
_entity_poly.pdbx_seq_one_letter_code
_entity_poly.pdbx_strand_id
1 'polypeptide(L)'
;MRIISSFIGFLLAIVITIFIFAPDRLPVGYGFEPVPVELTVQNTLASDLVETMTGKNAKNLVIKNTSNKIINNLTLTLRDKDGKIKHQYIEQRLPINGEVSLGWLQKWSFEPGDELEAAASAYYKVVWAL
;
A
#
# COMPACT_ATOMS: atom_id res chain seq x y z
N MET A 1 32.41 15.31 -24.88
CA MET A 1 30.99 14.94 -25.09
C MET A 1 30.76 13.45 -25.18
N ARG A 2 31.58 12.67 -25.84
CA ARG A 2 31.45 11.20 -25.90
C ARG A 2 31.50 10.53 -24.52
N ILE A 3 32.29 11.02 -23.59
CA ILE A 3 32.44 10.49 -22.24
C ILE A 3 31.14 10.62 -21.44
N ILE A 4 30.43 11.74 -21.58
CA ILE A 4 29.17 12.01 -20.89
C ILE A 4 28.05 11.07 -21.38
N SER A 5 27.96 10.87 -22.71
CA SER A 5 26.98 9.94 -23.31
C SER A 5 27.20 8.50 -22.84
N SER A 6 28.45 8.03 -22.76
CA SER A 6 28.80 6.70 -22.27
C SER A 6 28.44 6.53 -20.79
N PHE A 7 28.63 7.57 -19.97
CA PHE A 7 28.32 7.57 -18.56
C PHE A 7 26.79 7.48 -18.34
N ILE A 8 25.99 8.22 -19.10
CA ILE A 8 24.52 8.18 -19.02
C ILE A 8 24.00 6.80 -19.44
N GLY A 9 24.54 6.20 -20.52
CA GLY A 9 24.17 4.85 -20.95
C GLY A 9 24.50 3.79 -19.91
N PHE A 10 25.63 3.92 -19.21
CA PHE A 10 26.03 3.02 -18.14
C PHE A 10 25.07 3.11 -16.94
N LEU A 11 24.68 4.32 -16.52
CA LEU A 11 23.70 4.53 -15.46
C LEU A 11 22.33 3.93 -15.80
N LEU A 12 21.85 4.11 -17.03
CA LEU A 12 20.60 3.51 -17.48
C LEU A 12 20.65 1.98 -17.43
N ALA A 13 21.74 1.36 -17.85
CA ALA A 13 21.93 -0.09 -17.79
C ALA A 13 21.87 -0.60 -16.33
N ILE A 14 22.46 0.11 -15.36
CA ILE A 14 22.40 -0.24 -13.94
C ILE A 14 20.96 -0.17 -13.44
N VAL A 15 20.23 0.88 -13.74
CA VAL A 15 18.83 1.05 -13.31
C VAL A 15 17.96 -0.07 -13.87
N ILE A 16 18.07 -0.38 -15.16
CA ILE A 16 17.32 -1.47 -15.80
C ILE A 16 17.67 -2.81 -15.15
N THR A 17 18.92 -3.06 -14.83
CA THR A 17 19.36 -4.29 -14.16
C THR A 17 18.72 -4.43 -12.78
N ILE A 18 18.65 -3.36 -12.00
CA ILE A 18 17.98 -3.36 -10.68
C ILE A 18 16.50 -3.70 -10.83
N PHE A 19 15.79 -3.11 -11.82
CA PHE A 19 14.37 -3.40 -12.06
C PHE A 19 14.12 -4.86 -12.42
N ILE A 20 15.02 -5.51 -13.17
CA ILE A 20 14.83 -6.88 -13.65
C ILE A 20 15.31 -7.91 -12.62
N PHE A 21 16.48 -7.72 -12.01
CA PHE A 21 17.16 -8.76 -11.20
C PHE A 21 17.03 -8.55 -9.68
N ALA A 22 16.76 -7.35 -9.22
CA ALA A 22 16.64 -7.04 -7.79
C ALA A 22 15.49 -6.05 -7.52
N PRO A 23 14.23 -6.41 -7.89
CA PRO A 23 13.10 -5.48 -7.76
C PRO A 23 12.79 -5.13 -6.30
N ASP A 24 13.04 -6.04 -5.36
CA ASP A 24 12.84 -5.83 -3.92
C ASP A 24 13.79 -4.79 -3.30
N ARG A 25 14.86 -4.41 -4.00
CA ARG A 25 15.79 -3.33 -3.60
C ARG A 25 15.34 -1.96 -4.06
N LEU A 26 14.32 -1.88 -4.90
CA LEU A 26 13.76 -0.60 -5.32
C LEU A 26 13.02 0.06 -4.16
N PRO A 27 13.04 1.42 -4.08
CA PRO A 27 12.23 2.13 -3.12
C PRO A 27 10.74 1.79 -3.28
N VAL A 28 10.00 1.89 -2.17
CA VAL A 28 8.54 1.71 -2.17
C VAL A 28 7.89 2.68 -3.16
N GLY A 29 6.95 2.17 -3.95
CA GLY A 29 6.23 2.95 -4.95
C GLY A 29 6.89 3.00 -6.33
N TYR A 30 7.99 2.32 -6.53
CA TYR A 30 8.70 2.21 -7.82
C TYR A 30 8.59 0.80 -8.39
N GLY A 31 8.05 0.67 -9.58
CA GLY A 31 7.88 -0.59 -10.29
C GLY A 31 7.04 -0.41 -11.54
N PHE A 32 6.83 -1.50 -12.29
CA PHE A 32 6.10 -1.49 -13.55
C PHE A 32 4.63 -1.92 -13.41
N GLU A 33 4.28 -2.52 -12.27
CA GLU A 33 2.94 -3.03 -12.01
C GLU A 33 2.36 -2.41 -10.74
N PRO A 34 1.03 -2.30 -10.64
CA PRO A 34 0.39 -1.86 -9.40
C PRO A 34 0.55 -2.91 -8.31
N VAL A 35 0.50 -2.48 -7.06
CA VAL A 35 0.54 -3.41 -5.92
C VAL A 35 -0.61 -4.42 -6.07
N PRO A 36 -0.31 -5.73 -6.10
CA PRO A 36 -1.33 -6.76 -6.34
C PRO A 36 -2.09 -7.13 -5.06
N VAL A 37 -2.82 -6.17 -4.53
CA VAL A 37 -3.65 -6.34 -3.33
C VAL A 37 -5.09 -5.97 -3.63
N GLU A 38 -6.00 -6.58 -2.89
CA GLU A 38 -7.43 -6.30 -2.94
C GLU A 38 -7.87 -5.68 -1.62
N LEU A 39 -8.64 -4.60 -1.72
CA LEU A 39 -9.25 -3.95 -0.57
C LEU A 39 -10.69 -4.42 -0.40
N THR A 40 -11.01 -4.85 0.81
CA THR A 40 -12.38 -5.15 1.23
C THR A 40 -12.70 -4.34 2.49
N VAL A 41 -13.86 -3.71 2.51
CA VAL A 41 -14.38 -3.03 3.69
C VAL A 41 -15.36 -3.98 4.37
N GLN A 42 -15.06 -4.37 5.61
CA GLN A 42 -15.86 -5.35 6.35
C GLN A 42 -16.52 -4.74 7.57
N ASN A 43 -17.79 -5.11 7.78
CA ASN A 43 -18.49 -4.89 9.03
C ASN A 43 -18.33 -6.13 9.91
N THR A 44 -17.90 -5.94 11.15
CA THR A 44 -17.87 -6.99 12.16
C THR A 44 -18.94 -6.71 13.22
N LEU A 45 -19.30 -7.72 14.03
CA LEU A 45 -20.20 -7.49 15.15
C LEU A 45 -19.65 -6.41 16.09
N ALA A 46 -18.35 -6.42 16.34
CA ALA A 46 -17.69 -5.41 17.16
C ALA A 46 -17.78 -4.00 16.53
N SER A 47 -17.60 -3.89 15.21
CA SER A 47 -17.72 -2.61 14.52
C SER A 47 -19.13 -2.06 14.55
N ASP A 48 -20.14 -2.91 14.37
CA ASP A 48 -21.55 -2.53 14.44
C ASP A 48 -21.93 -2.02 15.84
N LEU A 49 -21.44 -2.67 16.90
CA LEU A 49 -21.64 -2.22 18.28
C LEU A 49 -20.99 -0.86 18.54
N VAL A 50 -19.76 -0.66 18.09
CA VAL A 50 -19.05 0.62 18.25
C VAL A 50 -19.76 1.73 17.48
N GLU A 51 -20.20 1.49 16.25
CA GLU A 51 -20.98 2.46 15.46
C GLU A 51 -22.28 2.83 16.14
N THR A 52 -22.99 1.85 16.71
CA THR A 52 -24.25 2.09 17.44
C THR A 52 -24.01 2.92 18.70
N MET A 53 -22.94 2.64 19.44
CA MET A 53 -22.66 3.31 20.72
C MET A 53 -22.05 4.68 20.57
N THR A 54 -21.21 4.90 19.54
CA THR A 54 -20.42 6.13 19.39
C THR A 54 -20.85 7.00 18.22
N GLY A 55 -21.64 6.45 17.28
CA GLY A 55 -21.99 7.13 16.03
C GLY A 55 -20.82 7.26 15.04
N LYS A 56 -19.66 6.64 15.34
CA LYS A 56 -18.47 6.70 14.50
C LYS A 56 -18.36 5.44 13.65
N ASN A 57 -17.86 5.62 12.41
CA ASN A 57 -17.56 4.50 11.53
C ASN A 57 -16.42 3.65 12.10
N ALA A 58 -16.67 2.38 12.37
CA ALA A 58 -15.73 1.44 12.95
C ALA A 58 -15.51 0.21 12.06
N LYS A 59 -15.73 0.33 10.75
CA LYS A 59 -15.51 -0.75 9.78
C LYS A 59 -14.04 -1.09 9.66
N ASN A 60 -13.74 -2.35 9.33
CA ASN A 60 -12.40 -2.81 9.06
C ASN A 60 -12.04 -2.69 7.58
N LEU A 61 -10.82 -2.22 7.32
CA LEU A 61 -10.20 -2.28 6.00
C LEU A 61 -9.36 -3.55 5.96
N VAL A 62 -9.65 -4.45 5.04
CA VAL A 62 -8.91 -5.70 4.85
C VAL A 62 -8.19 -5.64 3.52
N ILE A 63 -6.87 -5.73 3.57
CA ILE A 63 -6.00 -5.71 2.41
C ILE A 63 -5.39 -7.10 2.25
N LYS A 64 -5.69 -7.77 1.13
CA LYS A 64 -5.25 -9.13 0.85
C LYS A 64 -4.26 -9.16 -0.30
N ASN A 65 -3.17 -9.90 -0.12
CA ASN A 65 -2.26 -10.21 -1.21
C ASN A 65 -2.92 -11.23 -2.15
N THR A 66 -3.28 -10.80 -3.35
CA THR A 66 -3.93 -11.62 -4.37
C THR A 66 -2.95 -12.20 -5.38
N SER A 67 -1.66 -11.89 -5.23
CA SER A 67 -0.60 -12.42 -6.09
C SER A 67 -0.10 -13.79 -5.62
N ASN A 68 0.72 -14.41 -6.44
CA ASN A 68 1.43 -15.65 -6.11
C ASN A 68 2.84 -15.38 -5.58
N LYS A 69 3.12 -14.17 -5.13
CA LYS A 69 4.41 -13.72 -4.60
C LYS A 69 4.24 -13.01 -3.27
N ILE A 70 5.30 -13.04 -2.46
CA ILE A 70 5.37 -12.25 -1.24
C ILE A 70 5.52 -10.77 -1.62
N ILE A 71 4.76 -9.90 -0.95
CA ILE A 71 4.87 -8.45 -1.11
C ILE A 71 5.74 -7.90 0.01
N ASN A 72 6.80 -7.18 -0.35
CA ASN A 72 7.73 -6.59 0.62
C ASN A 72 7.45 -5.10 0.83
N ASN A 73 7.60 -4.65 2.06
CA ASN A 73 7.47 -3.24 2.45
C ASN A 73 6.14 -2.61 2.01
N LEU A 74 5.04 -3.33 2.20
CA LEU A 74 3.71 -2.81 1.93
C LEU A 74 3.43 -1.63 2.87
N THR A 75 3.23 -0.45 2.31
CA THR A 75 2.93 0.77 3.05
C THR A 75 1.50 1.18 2.75
N LEU A 76 0.69 1.23 3.80
CA LEU A 76 -0.71 1.65 3.73
C LEU A 76 -0.84 3.04 4.36
N THR A 77 -1.33 4.00 3.60
CA THR A 77 -1.48 5.38 4.03
C THR A 77 -2.94 5.82 3.86
N LEU A 78 -3.56 6.20 4.96
CA LEU A 78 -4.91 6.77 4.95
C LEU A 78 -4.79 8.28 4.94
N ARG A 79 -5.37 8.92 3.93
CA ARG A 79 -5.41 10.38 3.78
C ARG A 79 -6.83 10.87 3.86
N ASP A 80 -7.01 12.04 4.47
CA ASP A 80 -8.31 12.72 4.46
C ASP A 80 -8.56 13.39 3.10
N LYS A 81 -9.74 13.96 2.94
CA LYS A 81 -10.15 14.68 1.71
C LYS A 81 -9.26 15.88 1.37
N ASP A 82 -8.52 16.42 2.35
CA ASP A 82 -7.57 17.51 2.16
C ASP A 82 -6.15 17.02 1.83
N GLY A 83 -5.95 15.71 1.74
CA GLY A 83 -4.68 15.09 1.43
C GLY A 83 -3.76 14.90 2.64
N LYS A 84 -4.21 15.18 3.84
CA LYS A 84 -3.42 14.97 5.06
C LYS A 84 -3.42 13.50 5.47
N ILE A 85 -2.27 13.01 5.90
CA ILE A 85 -2.12 11.66 6.41
C ILE A 85 -2.81 11.54 7.77
N LYS A 86 -3.82 10.66 7.85
CA LYS A 86 -4.49 10.32 9.10
C LYS A 86 -3.79 9.18 9.82
N HIS A 87 -3.44 8.13 9.08
CA HIS A 87 -2.78 6.93 9.60
C HIS A 87 -1.84 6.36 8.56
N GLN A 88 -0.82 5.65 9.03
CA GLN A 88 0.12 4.91 8.19
C GLN A 88 0.49 3.60 8.86
N TYR A 89 0.55 2.53 8.08
CA TYR A 89 0.93 1.20 8.53
C TYR A 89 1.89 0.57 7.52
N ILE A 90 2.94 -0.07 8.02
CA ILE A 90 3.93 -0.74 7.18
C ILE A 90 3.97 -2.22 7.55
N GLU A 91 3.69 -3.08 6.56
CA GLU A 91 3.88 -4.52 6.66
C GLU A 91 5.15 -4.88 5.90
N GLN A 92 6.19 -5.30 6.60
CA GLN A 92 7.48 -5.58 5.99
C GLN A 92 7.42 -6.74 5.00
N ARG A 93 6.56 -7.73 5.28
CA ARG A 93 6.46 -8.92 4.46
C ARG A 93 5.04 -9.50 4.52
N LEU A 94 4.29 -9.32 3.44
CA LEU A 94 2.94 -9.88 3.31
C LEU A 94 3.00 -11.17 2.49
N PRO A 95 2.74 -12.33 3.12
CA PRO A 95 2.83 -13.60 2.42
C PRO A 95 1.72 -13.80 1.38
N ILE A 96 1.85 -14.81 0.54
CA ILE A 96 0.82 -15.22 -0.41
C ILE A 96 -0.48 -15.50 0.36
N ASN A 97 -1.59 -14.96 -0.12
CA ASN A 97 -2.91 -14.98 0.54
C ASN A 97 -2.94 -14.33 1.94
N GLY A 98 -1.86 -13.66 2.33
CA GLY A 98 -1.82 -12.92 3.58
C GLY A 98 -2.75 -11.71 3.57
N GLU A 99 -3.26 -11.34 4.73
CA GLU A 99 -4.16 -10.23 4.92
C GLU A 99 -3.65 -9.29 6.00
N VAL A 100 -3.91 -8.00 5.81
CA VAL A 100 -3.75 -6.96 6.83
C VAL A 100 -5.13 -6.41 7.12
N SER A 101 -5.54 -6.43 8.38
CA SER A 101 -6.82 -5.88 8.83
C SER A 101 -6.56 -4.64 9.68
N LEU A 102 -7.10 -3.51 9.25
CA LEU A 102 -6.95 -2.23 9.94
C LEU A 102 -8.34 -1.66 10.23
N GLY A 103 -8.63 -1.50 11.49
CA GLY A 103 -9.92 -1.02 11.94
C GLY A 103 -9.84 -0.37 13.31
N TRP A 104 -10.95 -0.36 14.01
CA TRP A 104 -11.08 0.29 15.30
C TRP A 104 -10.08 -0.22 16.34
N LEU A 105 -9.79 -1.53 16.34
CA LEU A 105 -8.81 -2.14 17.26
C LEU A 105 -7.40 -1.60 17.06
N GLN A 106 -7.04 -1.23 15.84
CA GLN A 106 -5.77 -0.59 15.50
C GLN A 106 -5.85 0.94 15.57
N LYS A 107 -6.95 1.48 16.06
CA LYS A 107 -7.26 2.92 16.13
C LYS A 107 -7.35 3.59 14.75
N TRP A 108 -7.67 2.82 13.73
CA TRP A 108 -7.95 3.35 12.39
C TRP A 108 -9.44 3.65 12.27
N SER A 109 -9.76 4.86 11.85
CA SER A 109 -11.10 5.27 11.49
C SER A 109 -11.06 6.04 10.18
N PHE A 110 -12.04 5.85 9.34
CA PHE A 110 -12.13 6.55 8.06
C PHE A 110 -13.55 7.08 7.86
N GLU A 111 -13.66 8.11 7.02
CA GLU A 111 -14.91 8.77 6.68
C GLU A 111 -15.09 8.77 5.15
N PRO A 112 -16.33 8.95 4.66
CA PRO A 112 -16.55 9.16 3.23
C PRO A 112 -15.71 10.33 2.70
N GLY A 113 -14.99 10.11 1.61
CA GLY A 113 -14.07 11.09 1.04
C GLY A 113 -12.61 10.89 1.42
N ASP A 114 -12.31 10.03 2.39
CA ASP A 114 -10.94 9.61 2.68
C ASP A 114 -10.41 8.68 1.56
N GLU A 115 -9.10 8.60 1.42
CA GLU A 115 -8.44 7.74 0.45
C GLU A 115 -7.43 6.83 1.14
N LEU A 116 -7.40 5.57 0.72
CA LEU A 116 -6.38 4.61 1.12
C LEU A 116 -5.39 4.40 -0.01
N GLU A 117 -4.12 4.59 0.27
CA GLU A 117 -3.01 4.38 -0.65
C GLU A 117 -2.22 3.14 -0.23
N ALA A 118 -1.95 2.25 -1.16
CA ALA A 118 -1.06 1.11 -0.96
C ALA A 118 0.12 1.20 -1.91
N ALA A 119 1.32 1.13 -1.35
CA ALA A 119 2.57 1.11 -2.09
C ALA A 119 3.45 -0.01 -1.56
N ALA A 120 4.32 -0.56 -2.39
CA ALA A 120 5.25 -1.61 -1.99
C ALA A 120 6.51 -1.58 -2.84
N SER A 121 7.56 -2.27 -2.40
CA SER A 121 8.77 -2.44 -3.19
C SER A 121 8.47 -3.20 -4.48
N ALA A 122 9.01 -2.76 -5.60
CA ALA A 122 8.83 -3.30 -6.94
C ALA A 122 7.46 -3.03 -7.58
N TYR A 123 6.58 -2.28 -6.93
CA TYR A 123 5.25 -1.95 -7.43
C TYR A 123 4.98 -0.46 -7.32
N TYR A 124 4.17 0.09 -8.23
CA TYR A 124 3.68 1.44 -8.08
C TYR A 124 2.39 1.46 -7.24
N LYS A 125 2.11 2.60 -6.65
CA LYS A 125 1.01 2.76 -5.70
C LYS A 125 -0.37 2.61 -6.36
N VAL A 126 -1.32 2.11 -5.59
CA VAL A 126 -2.75 2.14 -5.90
C VAL A 126 -3.47 2.96 -4.84
N VAL A 127 -4.56 3.61 -5.25
CA VAL A 127 -5.37 4.47 -4.38
C VAL A 127 -6.83 4.07 -4.52
N TRP A 128 -7.51 3.91 -3.38
CA TRP A 128 -8.94 3.66 -3.32
C TRP A 128 -9.65 4.82 -2.64
N ALA A 129 -10.74 5.28 -3.22
CA ALA A 129 -11.67 6.19 -2.56
C ALA A 129 -12.56 5.42 -1.59
N LEU A 130 -12.71 5.92 -0.40
CA LEU A 130 -13.48 5.28 0.68
C LEU A 130 -14.88 5.90 0.86
#